data_8ad95522f904f74912a99617f36436f6
#
_entry.id   8ad95522f904f74912a99617f36436f6
#
_cell.length_a   1.000
_cell.length_b   1.000
_cell.length_c   1.000
_cell.angle_alpha   90.00
_cell.angle_beta   90.00
_cell.angle_gamma   90.00
#
_symmetry.space_group_name_H-M   'P 1'
#
loop_
_entity.id
_entity.type
_entity.pdbx_description
1 polymer ?
#
loop_
_entity_poly.entity_id
_entity_poly.type
_entity_poly.pdbx_seq_one_letter_code
_entity_poly.pdbx_strand_id
1 'polypeptide(L)'
;YMYGARTTARHNSNFLNERENFFHKPLVNLNHFMTINEKTRLSSVLYWSGGSGGGTGTYGSSFRSPAVDGEKWYRSSPWTWDWNGAIAANSDNVDTDFHASKNRSKGILRNSINRQDTYGLISKLNYDISDELEVQVGIDWRTAGIEHAREVRDLLGGDYYVDYADDNAADGKKVG
;
A
#
# COMPACT_ATOMS: atom_id res chain seq x y z
N TYR A 1 6.41 0.26 -23.17
CA TYR A 1 5.57 1.26 -22.48
C TYR A 1 5.70 2.59 -23.23
N MET A 2 4.72 3.00 -23.98
CA MET A 2 4.76 4.33 -24.62
C MET A 2 3.97 5.33 -23.77
N TYR A 3 4.66 6.22 -23.11
CA TYR A 3 4.08 7.35 -22.44
C TYR A 3 3.48 8.31 -23.48
N GLY A 4 2.24 8.67 -23.33
CA GLY A 4 1.57 9.61 -24.22
C GLY A 4 0.53 9.02 -25.16
N ALA A 5 0.48 7.71 -25.35
CA ALA A 5 -0.70 7.10 -25.95
C ALA A 5 -1.84 7.13 -24.93
N ARG A 6 -2.61 8.19 -24.91
CA ARG A 6 -3.92 8.23 -24.23
C ARG A 6 -4.90 7.31 -24.96
N THR A 7 -4.59 6.03 -24.98
CA THR A 7 -5.54 5.06 -25.49
C THR A 7 -6.49 4.71 -24.37
N THR A 8 -7.71 4.49 -24.77
CA THR A 8 -8.89 4.22 -23.95
C THR A 8 -8.84 2.94 -23.12
N ALA A 9 -7.83 2.11 -23.27
CA ALA A 9 -7.66 0.88 -22.51
C ALA A 9 -6.82 1.12 -21.25
N ARG A 10 -7.45 1.61 -20.19
CA ARG A 10 -6.83 1.72 -18.85
C ARG A 10 -6.45 0.36 -18.24
N HIS A 11 -6.99 -0.73 -18.76
CA HIS A 11 -6.76 -2.09 -18.28
C HIS A 11 -6.45 -3.02 -19.44
N ASN A 12 -5.27 -2.92 -19.97
CA ASN A 12 -4.75 -3.92 -20.87
C ASN A 12 -3.94 -4.93 -20.04
N SER A 13 -4.38 -6.20 -20.00
CA SER A 13 -3.70 -7.27 -19.27
C SER A 13 -2.26 -7.52 -19.77
N ASN A 14 -1.96 -7.12 -21.01
CA ASN A 14 -0.62 -7.21 -21.59
C ASN A 14 0.26 -6.00 -21.30
N PHE A 15 -0.21 -5.11 -20.45
CA PHE A 15 0.47 -3.86 -20.16
C PHE A 15 1.04 -3.90 -18.75
N LEU A 16 2.35 -3.93 -18.66
CA LEU A 16 3.05 -3.91 -17.37
C LEU A 16 3.14 -2.47 -16.87
N ASN A 17 2.52 -2.21 -15.73
CA ASN A 17 2.51 -0.89 -15.10
C ASN A 17 3.34 -0.91 -13.82
N GLU A 18 4.37 -0.08 -13.75
CA GLU A 18 5.21 0.02 -12.56
C GLU A 18 4.43 0.56 -11.36
N ARG A 19 3.62 1.58 -11.59
CA ARG A 19 2.96 2.33 -10.53
C ARG A 19 1.45 2.27 -10.64
N GLU A 20 0.85 1.59 -9.70
CA GLU A 20 -0.59 1.58 -9.48
C GLU A 20 -0.87 1.86 -8.02
N ASN A 21 -1.90 2.64 -7.76
CA ASN A 21 -2.42 2.87 -6.42
C ASN A 21 -3.87 2.42 -6.37
N PHE A 22 -4.21 1.73 -5.33
CA PHE A 22 -5.58 1.33 -5.04
C PHE A 22 -5.86 1.50 -3.56
N PHE A 23 -7.08 1.87 -3.24
CA PHE A 23 -7.53 1.90 -1.85
C PHE A 23 -9.05 1.80 -1.77
N HIS A 24 -9.51 1.25 -0.66
CA HIS A 24 -10.90 1.19 -0.25
C HIS A 24 -10.98 1.59 1.22
N LYS A 25 -11.83 2.60 1.53
CA LYS A 25 -11.93 3.18 2.88
C LYS A 25 -13.39 3.29 3.30
N PRO A 26 -14.02 2.18 3.74
CA PRO A 26 -15.36 2.23 4.29
C PRO A 26 -15.37 2.97 5.62
N LEU A 27 -16.50 3.65 5.89
CA LEU A 27 -16.78 4.30 7.15
C LEU A 27 -18.23 3.99 7.53
N VAL A 28 -18.43 3.50 8.74
CA VAL A 28 -19.75 3.27 9.31
C VAL A 28 -19.87 4.05 10.61
N ASN A 29 -20.94 4.84 10.73
CA ASN A 29 -21.24 5.62 11.93
C ASN A 29 -22.62 5.23 12.47
N LEU A 30 -22.69 5.08 13.77
CA LEU A 30 -23.93 5.03 14.51
C LEU A 30 -24.01 6.30 15.38
N ASN A 31 -24.95 7.16 15.03
CA ASN A 31 -25.17 8.42 15.75
C ASN A 31 -26.34 8.26 16.72
N HIS A 32 -26.12 8.70 17.95
CA HIS A 32 -27.12 8.71 19.01
C HIS A 32 -27.26 10.14 19.53
N PHE A 33 -28.51 10.62 19.57
CA PHE A 33 -28.87 11.92 20.13
C PHE A 33 -29.96 11.73 21.15
N MET A 34 -29.77 12.28 22.34
CA MET A 34 -30.71 12.17 23.44
C MET A 34 -30.86 13.50 24.17
N THR A 35 -32.07 13.97 24.28
CA THR A 35 -32.44 15.05 25.22
C THR A 35 -32.87 14.43 26.53
N ILE A 36 -32.04 14.55 27.55
CA ILE A 36 -32.29 13.98 28.88
C ILE A 36 -33.34 14.81 29.61
N ASN A 37 -33.20 16.14 29.51
CA ASN A 37 -34.16 17.12 30.00
C ASN A 37 -33.97 18.45 29.27
N GLU A 38 -34.71 19.48 29.63
CA GLU A 38 -34.67 20.78 28.96
C GLU A 38 -33.26 21.43 28.93
N LYS A 39 -32.41 21.08 29.92
CA LYS A 39 -31.07 21.65 30.10
C LYS A 39 -29.95 20.68 29.70
N THR A 40 -30.25 19.42 29.41
CA THR A 40 -29.21 18.39 29.26
C THR A 40 -29.40 17.63 27.97
N ARG A 41 -28.39 17.70 27.12
CA ARG A 41 -28.34 16.99 25.82
C ARG A 41 -27.11 16.13 25.71
N LEU A 42 -27.28 14.89 25.30
CA LEU A 42 -26.21 13.92 25.02
C LEU A 42 -26.17 13.62 23.53
N SER A 43 -25.00 13.71 22.95
CA SER A 43 -24.73 13.23 21.59
C SER A 43 -23.56 12.26 21.60
N SER A 44 -23.72 11.13 20.92
CA SER A 44 -22.67 10.11 20.84
C SER A 44 -22.56 9.59 19.42
N VAL A 45 -21.34 9.28 19.00
CA VAL A 45 -21.03 8.65 17.71
C VAL A 45 -20.15 7.45 17.99
N LEU A 46 -20.64 6.28 17.66
CA LEU A 46 -19.81 5.08 17.54
C LEU A 46 -19.46 4.90 16.07
N TYR A 47 -18.19 4.69 15.76
CA TYR A 47 -17.76 4.53 14.37
C TYR A 47 -16.76 3.39 14.19
N TRP A 48 -16.82 2.83 13.00
CA TRP A 48 -15.77 1.99 12.45
C TRP A 48 -15.30 2.58 11.13
N SER A 49 -13.98 2.69 10.98
CA SER A 49 -13.32 3.11 9.75
C SER A 49 -12.34 2.04 9.32
N GLY A 50 -12.67 1.33 8.27
CA GLY A 50 -11.78 0.39 7.62
C GLY A 50 -10.87 1.09 6.61
N GLY A 51 -9.78 0.44 6.27
CA GLY A 51 -8.88 0.87 5.21
C GLY A 51 -8.12 -0.32 4.63
N SER A 52 -8.20 -0.49 3.32
CA SER A 52 -7.35 -1.42 2.59
C SER A 52 -6.85 -0.74 1.34
N GLY A 53 -5.56 -0.75 1.14
CA GLY A 53 -4.97 -0.13 -0.04
C GLY A 53 -3.50 -0.44 -0.18
N GLY A 54 -2.95 -0.02 -1.30
CA GLY A 54 -1.55 -0.22 -1.58
C GLY A 54 -1.08 0.51 -2.80
N GLY A 55 0.21 0.40 -3.03
CA GLY A 55 0.86 0.93 -4.21
C GLY A 55 1.92 -0.02 -4.72
N THR A 56 1.98 -0.13 -6.04
CA THR A 56 2.98 -0.95 -6.71
C THR A 56 4.27 -0.18 -6.90
N GLY A 57 5.36 -0.91 -7.09
CA GLY A 57 6.65 -0.36 -7.43
C GLY A 57 7.68 -1.44 -7.71
N THR A 58 8.76 -1.04 -8.32
CA THR A 58 9.90 -1.91 -8.55
C THR A 58 10.67 -2.16 -7.25
N TYR A 59 11.23 -3.37 -7.12
CA TYR A 59 12.10 -3.74 -6.03
C TYR A 59 13.20 -4.68 -6.53
N GLY A 60 14.46 -4.43 -6.13
CA GLY A 60 15.63 -5.14 -6.63
C GLY A 60 16.40 -4.33 -7.66
N SER A 61 17.32 -4.99 -8.39
CA SER A 61 18.37 -4.31 -9.16
C SER A 61 18.22 -4.36 -10.69
N SER A 62 17.37 -5.22 -11.24
CA SER A 62 17.37 -5.52 -12.67
C SER A 62 16.58 -4.58 -13.58
N PHE A 63 15.94 -3.56 -13.01
CA PHE A 63 15.14 -2.62 -13.79
C PHE A 63 15.94 -1.48 -14.40
N ARG A 64 17.17 -1.38 -14.03
CA ARG A 64 18.02 -0.27 -14.42
C ARG A 64 18.87 -0.73 -15.58
N SER A 65 18.56 -0.25 -16.79
CA SER A 65 19.54 -0.28 -17.87
C SER A 65 20.88 0.22 -17.34
N PRO A 66 21.99 -0.44 -17.65
CA PRO A 66 23.30 0.13 -17.36
C PRO A 66 23.34 1.53 -17.98
N ALA A 67 23.75 2.50 -17.16
CA ALA A 67 23.93 3.86 -17.65
C ALA A 67 24.89 3.83 -18.84
N VAL A 68 24.44 4.30 -19.98
CA VAL A 68 25.34 4.65 -21.07
C VAL A 68 26.09 5.86 -20.55
N ASP A 69 27.42 5.80 -20.55
CA ASP A 69 28.39 6.74 -20.01
C ASP A 69 27.81 8.10 -19.56
N GLY A 70 27.66 8.28 -18.25
CA GLY A 70 27.27 9.55 -17.63
C GLY A 70 25.76 9.87 -17.65
N GLU A 71 24.93 9.09 -18.32
CA GLU A 71 23.48 9.27 -18.30
C GLU A 71 22.83 8.49 -17.15
N LYS A 72 21.86 9.11 -16.51
CA LYS A 72 21.01 8.42 -15.55
C LYS A 72 20.20 7.36 -16.30
N TRP A 73 20.13 6.15 -15.76
CA TRP A 73 19.44 4.99 -16.33
C TRP A 73 18.02 5.26 -16.89
N TYR A 74 17.30 6.20 -16.31
CA TYR A 74 15.96 6.57 -16.75
C TYR A 74 15.95 7.52 -17.97
N ARG A 75 17.13 7.96 -18.42
CA ARG A 75 17.27 8.87 -19.58
C ARG A 75 17.66 8.20 -20.86
N SER A 76 18.18 6.99 -20.83
CA SER A 76 18.40 6.19 -22.04
C SER A 76 17.07 5.83 -22.72
N SER A 77 15.98 5.77 -21.93
CA SER A 77 14.62 5.69 -22.42
C SER A 77 13.72 6.39 -21.38
N PRO A 78 13.61 7.72 -21.37
CA PRO A 78 13.11 8.50 -20.24
C PRO A 78 11.67 8.24 -19.85
N TRP A 79 10.95 7.49 -20.67
CA TRP A 79 9.52 7.21 -20.46
C TRP A 79 9.17 5.73 -20.48
N THR A 80 10.16 4.85 -20.59
CA THR A 80 9.95 3.41 -20.68
C THR A 80 10.95 2.66 -19.81
N TRP A 81 10.43 1.71 -19.04
CA TRP A 81 11.24 0.72 -18.35
C TRP A 81 11.64 -0.37 -19.32
N ASP A 82 12.86 -0.91 -19.18
CA ASP A 82 13.27 -2.09 -19.95
C ASP A 82 12.73 -3.37 -19.32
N TRP A 83 11.42 -3.58 -19.48
CA TRP A 83 10.78 -4.80 -18.97
C TRP A 83 11.30 -6.08 -19.62
N ASN A 84 11.60 -6.03 -20.91
CA ASN A 84 12.10 -7.19 -21.63
C ASN A 84 13.49 -7.59 -21.13
N GLY A 85 14.35 -6.64 -20.90
CA GLY A 85 15.65 -6.89 -20.29
C GLY A 85 15.55 -7.41 -18.88
N ALA A 86 14.63 -6.88 -18.08
CA ALA A 86 14.37 -7.36 -16.73
C ALA A 86 13.89 -8.82 -16.73
N ILE A 87 12.91 -9.14 -17.59
CA ILE A 87 12.36 -10.49 -17.73
C ILE A 87 13.46 -11.46 -18.21
N ALA A 88 14.23 -11.10 -19.23
CA ALA A 88 15.33 -11.93 -19.71
C ALA A 88 16.38 -12.19 -18.63
N ALA A 89 16.76 -11.15 -17.89
CA ALA A 89 17.73 -11.28 -16.80
C ALA A 89 17.26 -12.13 -15.62
N ASN A 90 15.94 -12.19 -15.40
CA ASN A 90 15.36 -13.04 -14.36
C ASN A 90 15.15 -14.49 -14.83
N SER A 91 14.74 -14.69 -16.09
CA SER A 91 14.41 -16.00 -16.65
C SER A 91 15.66 -16.89 -16.92
N ASP A 92 16.85 -16.33 -16.87
CA ASP A 92 18.12 -17.02 -17.08
C ASP A 92 19.08 -16.82 -15.89
N ASN A 93 18.53 -16.85 -14.66
CA ASN A 93 19.31 -16.59 -13.46
C ASN A 93 19.12 -17.71 -12.43
N VAL A 94 19.76 -18.86 -12.68
CA VAL A 94 19.80 -19.94 -11.69
C VAL A 94 20.82 -19.57 -10.60
N ASP A 95 20.35 -19.50 -9.36
CA ASP A 95 21.18 -19.26 -8.18
C ASP A 95 21.26 -20.54 -7.35
N THR A 96 22.38 -21.25 -7.50
CA THR A 96 22.59 -22.57 -6.91
C THR A 96 22.67 -22.55 -5.38
N ASP A 97 22.93 -21.41 -4.77
CA ASP A 97 22.93 -21.25 -3.32
C ASP A 97 21.51 -21.37 -2.75
N PHE A 98 20.50 -21.03 -3.54
CA PHE A 98 19.11 -21.10 -3.15
C PHE A 98 18.31 -22.21 -3.79
N HIS A 99 18.58 -22.55 -5.08
CA HIS A 99 17.88 -23.62 -5.77
C HIS A 99 18.66 -24.12 -6.99
N ALA A 100 18.72 -25.43 -7.15
CA ALA A 100 19.54 -26.07 -8.19
C ALA A 100 19.09 -25.79 -9.63
N SER A 101 17.81 -25.44 -9.86
CA SER A 101 17.24 -25.36 -11.22
C SER A 101 16.21 -24.26 -11.41
N LYS A 102 15.79 -23.56 -10.35
CA LYS A 102 14.82 -22.46 -10.45
C LYS A 102 15.52 -21.13 -10.63
N ASN A 103 14.90 -20.25 -11.40
CA ASN A 103 15.41 -18.93 -11.66
C ASN A 103 15.08 -17.96 -10.51
N ARG A 104 16.09 -17.30 -10.00
CA ARG A 104 15.95 -16.24 -9.02
C ARG A 104 15.73 -14.92 -9.70
N SER A 105 14.65 -14.22 -9.37
CA SER A 105 14.45 -12.83 -9.82
C SER A 105 15.47 -11.90 -9.19
N LYS A 106 16.17 -11.11 -9.99
CA LYS A 106 17.03 -10.00 -9.55
C LYS A 106 16.22 -8.77 -9.17
N GLY A 107 15.07 -8.62 -9.80
CA GLY A 107 14.13 -7.56 -9.54
C GLY A 107 12.69 -8.01 -9.78
N ILE A 108 11.77 -7.42 -9.05
CA ILE A 108 10.35 -7.77 -9.04
C ILE A 108 9.47 -6.52 -9.05
N LEU A 109 8.21 -6.69 -9.38
CA LEU A 109 7.17 -5.76 -8.98
C LEU A 109 6.58 -6.19 -7.63
N ARG A 110 6.48 -5.26 -6.71
CA ARG A 110 5.90 -5.46 -5.38
C ARG A 110 4.70 -4.57 -5.15
N ASN A 111 3.82 -5.00 -4.26
CA ASN A 111 2.81 -4.17 -3.62
C ASN A 111 3.29 -3.79 -2.22
N SER A 112 3.19 -2.50 -1.88
CA SER A 112 3.18 -2.06 -0.49
C SER A 112 1.73 -2.02 -0.05
N ILE A 113 1.35 -2.86 0.90
CA ILE A 113 -0.02 -3.00 1.37
C ILE A 113 -0.16 -2.32 2.73
N ASN A 114 -1.23 -1.56 2.88
CA ASN A 114 -1.67 -1.01 4.14
C ASN A 114 -3.09 -1.49 4.41
N ARG A 115 -3.30 -2.10 5.56
CA ARG A 115 -4.62 -2.46 6.09
C ARG A 115 -4.78 -1.80 7.44
N GLN A 116 -5.96 -1.23 7.69
CA GLN A 116 -6.26 -0.67 9.00
C GLN A 116 -7.73 -0.85 9.34
N ASP A 117 -7.99 -1.05 10.61
CA ASP A 117 -9.30 -0.99 11.21
C ASP A 117 -9.23 -0.05 12.42
N THR A 118 -10.10 0.93 12.42
CA THR A 118 -10.19 1.92 13.51
C THR A 118 -11.61 1.89 14.07
N TYR A 119 -11.72 1.76 15.36
CA TYR A 119 -12.96 1.87 16.10
C TYR A 119 -12.89 3.06 17.02
N GLY A 120 -13.96 3.82 17.13
CA GLY A 120 -13.98 4.95 18.04
C GLY A 120 -15.36 5.30 18.55
N LEU A 121 -15.36 5.94 19.71
CA LEU A 121 -16.52 6.49 20.38
C LEU A 121 -16.23 7.95 20.69
N ILE A 122 -17.09 8.84 20.20
CA ILE A 122 -17.11 10.24 20.60
C ILE A 122 -18.42 10.47 21.32
N SER A 123 -18.37 11.03 22.52
CA SER A 123 -19.58 11.37 23.28
C SER A 123 -19.44 12.75 23.88
N LYS A 124 -20.49 13.54 23.80
CA LYS A 124 -20.55 14.91 24.31
C LYS A 124 -21.84 15.09 25.11
N LEU A 125 -21.68 15.65 26.30
CA LEU A 125 -22.76 16.09 27.16
C LEU A 125 -22.75 17.62 27.20
N ASN A 126 -23.85 18.21 26.81
CA ASN A 126 -24.09 19.65 26.94
C ASN A 126 -25.04 19.87 28.12
N TYR A 127 -24.71 20.83 28.94
CA TYR A 127 -25.54 21.22 30.11
C TYR A 127 -25.67 22.72 30.19
N ASP A 128 -26.90 23.21 30.09
CA ASP A 128 -27.26 24.65 30.23
C ASP A 128 -27.37 24.98 31.70
N ILE A 129 -26.35 25.62 32.28
CA ILE A 129 -26.35 26.08 33.69
C ILE A 129 -27.34 27.23 33.85
N SER A 130 -27.32 28.19 32.92
CA SER A 130 -28.23 29.31 32.84
C SER A 130 -28.50 29.68 31.39
N ASP A 131 -29.34 30.66 31.11
CA ASP A 131 -29.59 31.12 29.74
C ASP A 131 -28.35 31.73 29.06
N GLU A 132 -27.34 32.09 29.84
CA GLU A 132 -26.11 32.72 29.36
C GLU A 132 -24.87 31.76 29.42
N LEU A 133 -24.99 30.61 30.10
CA LEU A 133 -23.85 29.75 30.35
C LEU A 133 -24.18 28.27 30.04
N GLU A 134 -23.53 27.76 29.04
CA GLU A 134 -23.50 26.32 28.69
C GLU A 134 -22.14 25.70 29.03
N VAL A 135 -22.16 24.52 29.57
CA VAL A 135 -20.97 23.69 29.77
C VAL A 135 -21.03 22.44 28.87
N GLN A 136 -19.97 22.21 28.15
CA GLN A 136 -19.81 20.99 27.34
C GLN A 136 -18.66 20.13 27.87
N VAL A 137 -18.95 18.85 28.13
CA VAL A 137 -17.96 17.83 28.50
C VAL A 137 -18.01 16.71 27.47
N GLY A 138 -16.86 16.22 27.06
CA GLY A 138 -16.80 15.17 26.04
C GLY A 138 -15.68 14.18 26.28
N ILE A 139 -15.86 13.01 25.68
CA ILE A 139 -14.88 11.95 25.62
C ILE A 139 -14.68 11.56 24.15
N ASP A 140 -13.43 11.38 23.74
CA ASP A 140 -13.04 10.82 22.44
C ASP A 140 -12.12 9.64 22.74
N TRP A 141 -12.61 8.45 22.45
CA TRP A 141 -11.84 7.21 22.58
C TRP A 141 -11.72 6.55 21.22
N ARG A 142 -10.53 6.08 20.88
CA ARG A 142 -10.28 5.34 19.65
C ARG A 142 -9.21 4.28 19.84
N THR A 143 -9.33 3.21 19.05
CA THR A 143 -8.31 2.18 18.90
C THR A 143 -8.15 1.83 17.43
N ALA A 144 -6.93 1.47 17.02
CA ALA A 144 -6.64 1.10 15.64
C ALA A 144 -5.69 -0.09 15.59
N GLY A 145 -6.00 -1.04 14.72
CA GLY A 145 -5.09 -2.07 14.24
C GLY A 145 -4.57 -1.67 12.86
N ILE A 146 -3.25 -1.65 12.67
CA ILE A 146 -2.62 -1.28 11.40
C ILE A 146 -1.65 -2.38 11.00
N GLU A 147 -1.77 -2.82 9.75
CA GLU A 147 -0.87 -3.78 9.13
C GLU A 147 -0.19 -3.12 7.93
N HIS A 148 1.13 -3.25 7.88
CA HIS A 148 1.95 -2.90 6.73
C HIS A 148 2.66 -4.14 6.21
N ALA A 149 2.46 -4.45 4.94
CA ALA A 149 3.07 -5.61 4.30
C ALA A 149 3.66 -5.24 2.94
N ARG A 150 4.59 -6.08 2.49
CA ARG A 150 5.05 -6.12 1.10
C ARG A 150 4.72 -7.47 0.53
N GLU A 151 4.10 -7.48 -0.63
CA GLU A 151 3.72 -8.69 -1.35
C GLU A 151 4.37 -8.65 -2.74
N VAL A 152 4.81 -9.81 -3.22
CA VAL A 152 5.25 -9.95 -4.60
C VAL A 152 4.02 -9.81 -5.49
N ARG A 153 4.09 -8.90 -6.46
CA ARG A 153 3.06 -8.74 -7.47
C ARG A 153 3.40 -9.51 -8.74
N ASP A 154 4.67 -9.43 -9.17
CA ASP A 154 5.13 -10.08 -10.37
C ASP A 154 6.65 -10.35 -10.25
N LEU A 155 7.03 -11.59 -10.47
CA LEU A 155 8.42 -12.05 -10.43
C LEU A 155 9.19 -11.71 -11.71
N LEU A 156 8.51 -11.20 -12.74
CA LEU A 156 9.11 -10.78 -14.01
C LEU A 156 9.97 -11.87 -14.64
N GLY A 157 9.41 -13.07 -14.76
CA GLY A 157 10.04 -14.20 -15.46
C GLY A 157 10.92 -15.10 -14.59
N GLY A 158 11.12 -14.79 -13.31
CA GLY A 158 11.75 -15.70 -12.37
C GLY A 158 10.73 -16.60 -11.65
N ASP A 159 11.23 -17.55 -10.89
CA ASP A 159 10.42 -18.49 -10.10
C ASP A 159 10.28 -18.07 -8.64
N TYR A 160 11.22 -17.26 -8.14
CA TYR A 160 11.24 -16.75 -6.77
C TYR A 160 12.11 -15.49 -6.67
N TYR A 161 11.91 -14.74 -5.59
CA TYR A 161 12.77 -13.62 -5.19
C TYR A 161 13.35 -13.90 -3.80
N VAL A 162 14.57 -13.42 -3.52
CA VAL A 162 15.17 -13.49 -2.18
C VAL A 162 15.16 -12.11 -1.57
N ASP A 163 14.37 -11.95 -0.52
CA ASP A 163 14.28 -10.72 0.26
C ASP A 163 15.23 -10.77 1.45
N TYR A 164 16.09 -9.75 1.56
CA TYR A 164 17.03 -9.56 2.66
C TYR A 164 16.60 -8.45 3.62
N ALA A 165 15.38 -7.94 3.49
CA ALA A 165 14.90 -6.86 4.35
C ALA A 165 14.36 -7.36 5.71
N ASP A 166 14.30 -8.67 5.92
CA ASP A 166 13.89 -9.26 7.19
C ASP A 166 15.15 -9.52 8.04
N ASP A 167 15.33 -8.74 9.10
CA ASP A 167 16.48 -8.86 10.02
C ASP A 167 16.56 -10.25 10.71
N ASN A 168 15.44 -11.00 10.75
CA ASN A 168 15.40 -12.35 11.29
C ASN A 168 15.80 -13.42 10.27
N ALA A 169 16.03 -13.04 9.02
CA ALA A 169 16.42 -13.93 7.92
C ALA A 169 17.67 -13.37 7.21
N ALA A 170 18.79 -13.32 7.95
CA ALA A 170 20.05 -12.75 7.45
C ALA A 170 20.56 -13.42 6.17
N ASP A 171 20.25 -14.72 5.97
CA ASP A 171 20.58 -15.48 4.76
C ASP A 171 19.58 -15.24 3.61
N GLY A 172 18.60 -14.39 3.81
CA GLY A 172 17.54 -14.08 2.85
C GLY A 172 16.36 -15.03 2.91
N LYS A 173 15.16 -14.49 2.69
CA LYS A 173 13.89 -15.21 2.67
C LYS A 173 13.39 -15.36 1.25
N LYS A 174 13.13 -16.59 0.82
CA LYS A 174 12.46 -16.84 -0.46
C LYS A 174 11.01 -16.38 -0.40
N VAL A 175 10.58 -15.64 -1.39
CA VAL A 175 9.21 -15.14 -1.57
C VAL A 175 8.79 -15.29 -3.03
N GLY A 176 7.50 -15.56 -3.25
CA GLY A 176 6.91 -15.76 -4.59
C GLY A 176 6.15 -17.02 -4.74
#